data_ab6abf59d34b8115e0dbc02e685da9ea
#
_entry.id   ab6abf59d34b8115e0dbc02e685da9ea
#
_cell.length_a   1.000
_cell.length_b   1.000
_cell.length_c   1.000
_cell.angle_alpha   90.00
_cell.angle_beta   90.00
_cell.angle_gamma   90.00
#
_symmetry.space_group_name_H-M   'P 1'
#
loop_
_entity.id
_entity.type
_entity.pdbx_description
1 polymer ?
#
loop_
_entity_poly.entity_id
_entity_poly.type
_entity_poly.pdbx_seq_one_letter_code
_entity_poly.pdbx_strand_id
1 'polypeptide(L)'
;TFFLMDKFAFSVQDAQYSLFAFLAASAAGTVIGGPLGDRIGRKYVIWGSILGAAPFALMLPYAGSGSAVALAILVGLIISSAFSAIVVYATDLMPGRVGMIAGLFFGLMFGLGGLGSAFFGWLADRTSIEFIFRVSALLPLMGIITGFLPDVERKR
;
A
#
# COMPACT_ATOMS: atom_id res chain seq x y z
N THR A 1 3.31 13.70 -3.44
CA THR A 1 3.29 15.14 -3.67
C THR A 1 4.66 15.64 -4.08
N PHE A 2 5.70 15.57 -3.22
CA PHE A 2 7.05 16.09 -3.51
C PHE A 2 7.67 15.53 -4.80
N PHE A 3 7.53 14.23 -5.07
CA PHE A 3 8.01 13.62 -6.31
C PHE A 3 7.40 14.24 -7.58
N LEU A 4 6.10 14.54 -7.56
CA LEU A 4 5.43 15.17 -8.70
C LEU A 4 5.89 16.61 -8.90
N MET A 5 6.13 17.35 -7.82
CA MET A 5 6.62 18.72 -7.85
C MET A 5 8.08 18.77 -8.33
N ASP A 6 8.94 17.89 -7.81
CA ASP A 6 10.37 17.85 -8.12
C ASP A 6 10.64 17.36 -9.55
N LYS A 7 10.02 16.26 -9.96
CA LYS A 7 10.27 15.62 -11.26
C LYS A 7 9.51 16.26 -12.42
N PHE A 8 8.28 16.72 -12.20
CA PHE A 8 7.39 17.18 -13.26
C PHE A 8 6.99 18.65 -13.14
N ALA A 9 7.57 19.38 -12.19
CA ALA A 9 7.27 20.79 -11.94
C ALA A 9 5.77 21.06 -11.72
N PHE A 10 5.06 20.11 -11.09
CA PHE A 10 3.64 20.30 -10.75
C PHE A 10 3.49 21.47 -9.79
N SER A 11 2.39 22.23 -9.96
CA SER A 11 1.99 23.21 -8.96
C SER A 11 1.62 22.49 -7.65
N VAL A 12 1.70 23.19 -6.52
CA VAL A 12 1.25 22.66 -5.23
C VAL A 12 -0.19 22.15 -5.32
N GLN A 13 -1.04 22.89 -6.06
CA GLN A 13 -2.45 22.57 -6.24
C GLN A 13 -2.64 21.26 -7.04
N ASP A 14 -1.95 21.08 -8.15
CA ASP A 14 -2.04 19.85 -8.97
C ASP A 14 -1.51 18.64 -8.22
N ALA A 15 -0.43 18.82 -7.45
CA ALA A 15 0.12 17.77 -6.60
C ALA A 15 -0.86 17.38 -5.47
N GLN A 16 -1.61 18.32 -4.92
CA GLN A 16 -2.66 18.04 -3.93
C GLN A 16 -3.88 17.33 -4.54
N TYR A 17 -4.31 17.70 -5.74
CA TYR A 17 -5.36 16.95 -6.45
C TYR A 17 -4.95 15.53 -6.74
N SER A 18 -3.70 15.31 -7.13
CA SER A 18 -3.14 13.96 -7.34
C SER A 18 -3.12 13.15 -6.05
N LEU A 19 -2.76 13.77 -4.92
CA LEU A 19 -2.81 13.15 -3.60
C LEU A 19 -4.24 12.80 -3.19
N PHE A 20 -5.19 13.71 -3.41
CA PHE A 20 -6.60 13.46 -3.14
C PHE A 20 -7.13 12.26 -3.95
N ALA A 21 -6.84 12.21 -5.24
CA ALA A 21 -7.23 11.09 -6.10
C ALA A 21 -6.62 9.76 -5.63
N PHE A 22 -5.35 9.75 -5.21
CA PHE A 22 -4.68 8.60 -4.61
C PHE A 22 -5.38 8.14 -3.31
N LEU A 23 -5.71 9.08 -2.42
CA LEU A 23 -6.38 8.75 -1.15
C LEU A 23 -7.80 8.24 -1.37
N ALA A 24 -8.55 8.83 -2.31
CA ALA A 24 -9.88 8.37 -2.70
C ALA A 24 -9.84 6.95 -3.29
N ALA A 25 -8.87 6.67 -4.16
CA ALA A 25 -8.66 5.34 -4.71
C ALA A 25 -8.26 4.32 -3.62
N SER A 26 -7.43 4.73 -2.67
CA SER A 26 -7.05 3.90 -1.52
C SER A 26 -8.25 3.57 -0.64
N ALA A 27 -9.12 4.54 -0.36
CA ALA A 27 -10.35 4.32 0.37
C ALA A 27 -11.29 3.34 -0.38
N ALA A 28 -11.46 3.53 -1.69
CA ALA A 28 -12.24 2.61 -2.53
C ALA A 28 -11.64 1.20 -2.53
N GLY A 29 -10.32 1.07 -2.63
CA GLY A 29 -9.61 -0.20 -2.54
C GLY A 29 -9.89 -0.94 -1.23
N THR A 30 -9.84 -0.22 -0.10
CA THR A 30 -10.15 -0.79 1.21
C THR A 30 -11.59 -1.31 1.29
N VAL A 31 -12.56 -0.54 0.76
CA VAL A 31 -13.98 -0.95 0.74
C VAL A 31 -14.19 -2.19 -0.15
N ILE A 32 -13.55 -2.24 -1.32
CA ILE A 32 -13.66 -3.36 -2.26
C ILE A 32 -12.94 -4.61 -1.72
N GLY A 33 -11.82 -4.44 -1.04
CA GLY A 33 -10.99 -5.53 -0.54
C GLY A 33 -11.69 -6.46 0.46
N GLY A 34 -12.61 -5.93 1.28
CA GLY A 34 -13.42 -6.73 2.22
C GLY A 34 -14.25 -7.79 1.52
N PRO A 35 -15.25 -7.39 0.72
CA PRO A 35 -16.09 -8.34 -0.04
C PRO A 35 -15.29 -9.24 -0.99
N LEU A 36 -14.19 -8.76 -1.54
CA LEU A 36 -13.34 -9.56 -2.39
C LEU A 36 -12.63 -10.67 -1.59
N GLY A 37 -12.15 -10.35 -0.38
CA GLY A 37 -11.56 -11.32 0.54
C GLY A 37 -12.55 -12.40 0.98
N ASP A 38 -13.79 -12.03 1.19
CA ASP A 38 -14.85 -12.98 1.56
C ASP A 38 -15.23 -13.95 0.42
N ARG A 39 -15.05 -13.54 -0.85
CA ARG A 39 -15.40 -14.35 -2.04
C ARG A 39 -14.27 -15.26 -2.51
N ILE A 40 -13.05 -14.73 -2.63
CA ILE A 40 -11.93 -15.46 -3.24
C ILE A 40 -10.90 -15.94 -2.23
N GLY A 41 -11.10 -15.59 -0.96
CA GLY A 41 -10.18 -15.95 0.14
C GLY A 41 -9.22 -14.81 0.50
N ARG A 42 -9.13 -14.53 1.78
CA ARG A 42 -8.38 -13.39 2.33
C ARG A 42 -6.88 -13.49 2.03
N LYS A 43 -6.30 -14.70 2.14
CA LYS A 43 -4.91 -14.97 1.77
C LYS A 43 -4.61 -14.56 0.33
N TYR A 44 -5.50 -14.91 -0.60
CA TYR A 44 -5.32 -14.61 -2.02
C TYR A 44 -5.44 -13.11 -2.31
N VAL A 45 -6.34 -12.41 -1.62
CA VAL A 45 -6.45 -10.94 -1.74
C VAL A 45 -5.19 -10.26 -1.21
N ILE A 46 -4.67 -10.68 -0.05
CA ILE A 46 -3.44 -10.12 0.52
C ILE A 46 -2.28 -10.32 -0.46
N TRP A 47 -2.07 -11.56 -0.90
CA TRP A 47 -0.98 -11.89 -1.81
C TRP A 47 -1.13 -11.20 -3.16
N GLY A 48 -2.31 -11.28 -3.77
CA GLY A 48 -2.62 -10.69 -5.06
C GLY A 48 -2.55 -9.17 -5.06
N SER A 49 -2.98 -8.50 -3.99
CA SER A 49 -2.91 -7.04 -3.89
C SER A 49 -1.47 -6.54 -3.75
N ILE A 50 -0.66 -7.17 -2.90
CA ILE A 50 0.72 -6.72 -2.69
C ILE A 50 1.55 -6.97 -3.95
N LEU A 51 1.52 -8.19 -4.51
CA LEU A 51 2.27 -8.51 -5.72
C LEU A 51 1.67 -7.92 -6.98
N GLY A 52 0.34 -7.78 -7.04
CA GLY A 52 -0.35 -7.13 -8.15
C GLY A 52 -0.03 -5.64 -8.27
N ALA A 53 0.26 -4.98 -7.16
CA ALA A 53 0.71 -3.58 -7.18
C ALA A 53 2.20 -3.43 -7.58
N ALA A 54 3.01 -4.48 -7.41
CA ALA A 54 4.46 -4.42 -7.66
C ALA A 54 4.83 -3.94 -9.07
N PRO A 55 4.27 -4.46 -10.20
CA PRO A 55 4.63 -4.00 -11.53
C PRO A 55 4.32 -2.52 -11.72
N PHE A 56 3.18 -2.03 -11.22
CA PHE A 56 2.80 -0.62 -11.31
C PHE A 56 3.70 0.27 -10.46
N ALA A 57 4.07 -0.18 -9.26
CA ALA A 57 5.01 0.52 -8.40
C ALA A 57 6.40 0.61 -9.02
N LEU A 58 6.88 -0.47 -9.67
CA LEU A 58 8.18 -0.49 -10.36
C LEU A 58 8.20 0.41 -11.60
N MET A 59 7.08 0.58 -12.29
CA MET A 59 6.97 1.49 -13.43
C MET A 59 6.92 2.96 -13.02
N LEU A 60 6.49 3.27 -11.81
CA LEU A 60 6.21 4.62 -11.34
C LEU A 60 7.43 5.58 -11.42
N PRO A 61 8.66 5.20 -11.03
CA PRO A 61 9.83 6.05 -11.15
C PRO A 61 10.20 6.43 -12.60
N TYR A 62 9.78 5.61 -13.57
CA TYR A 62 10.09 5.78 -15.01
C TYR A 62 8.94 6.40 -15.80
N ALA A 63 7.80 6.63 -15.16
CA ALA A 63 6.60 7.15 -15.80
C ALA A 63 6.71 8.65 -16.13
N GLY A 64 5.97 9.09 -17.15
CA GLY A 64 5.73 10.50 -17.42
C GLY A 64 4.69 11.10 -16.47
N SER A 65 4.47 12.42 -16.53
CA SER A 65 3.63 13.16 -15.55
C SER A 65 2.21 12.59 -15.38
N GLY A 66 1.47 12.41 -16.46
CA GLY A 66 0.09 11.89 -16.39
C GLY A 66 0.04 10.40 -16.02
N SER A 67 0.97 9.58 -16.57
CA SER A 67 1.04 8.16 -16.26
C SER A 67 1.50 7.91 -14.81
N ALA A 68 2.35 8.76 -14.23
CA ALA A 68 2.76 8.66 -12.84
C ALA A 68 1.57 8.81 -11.87
N VAL A 69 0.68 9.78 -12.13
CA VAL A 69 -0.54 9.97 -11.32
C VAL A 69 -1.48 8.76 -11.46
N ALA A 70 -1.71 8.28 -12.69
CA ALA A 70 -2.55 7.11 -12.94
C ALA A 70 -2.00 5.84 -12.28
N LEU A 71 -0.70 5.60 -12.40
CA LEU A 71 -0.03 4.47 -11.72
C LEU A 71 -0.11 4.58 -10.21
N ALA A 72 0.08 5.77 -9.63
CA ALA A 72 -0.05 5.98 -8.20
C ALA A 72 -1.47 5.66 -7.71
N ILE A 73 -2.51 6.11 -8.43
CA ILE A 73 -3.91 5.80 -8.13
C ILE A 73 -4.15 4.28 -8.16
N LEU A 74 -3.67 3.59 -9.19
CA LEU A 74 -3.80 2.14 -9.31
C LEU A 74 -3.09 1.40 -8.17
N VAL A 75 -1.85 1.80 -7.85
CA VAL A 75 -1.09 1.24 -6.73
C VAL A 75 -1.84 1.45 -5.41
N GLY A 76 -2.34 2.66 -5.18
CA GLY A 76 -3.13 2.98 -3.99
C GLY A 76 -4.37 2.10 -3.85
N LEU A 77 -5.14 1.96 -4.92
CA LEU A 77 -6.35 1.14 -4.96
C LEU A 77 -6.02 -0.35 -4.69
N ILE A 78 -5.02 -0.88 -5.37
CA ILE A 78 -4.66 -2.31 -5.28
C ILE A 78 -4.08 -2.64 -3.91
N ILE A 79 -3.09 -1.89 -3.42
CA ILE A 79 -2.46 -2.16 -2.11
C ILE A 79 -3.47 -2.01 -0.97
N SER A 80 -4.33 -0.98 -1.02
CA SER A 80 -5.29 -0.73 0.04
C SER A 80 -6.38 -1.80 0.13
N SER A 81 -6.62 -2.56 -0.94
CA SER A 81 -7.55 -3.70 -0.88
C SER A 81 -7.06 -4.83 0.03
N ALA A 82 -5.74 -4.97 0.25
CA ALA A 82 -5.19 -5.92 1.20
C ALA A 82 -5.50 -5.56 2.66
N PHE A 83 -5.68 -4.27 2.98
CA PHE A 83 -5.76 -3.81 4.37
C PHE A 83 -6.93 -4.46 5.13
N SER A 84 -8.15 -4.40 4.58
CA SER A 84 -9.33 -5.03 5.20
C SER A 84 -9.16 -6.55 5.33
N ALA A 85 -8.62 -7.19 4.28
CA ALA A 85 -8.35 -8.62 4.29
C ALA A 85 -7.33 -9.02 5.36
N ILE A 86 -6.26 -8.22 5.57
CA ILE A 86 -5.25 -8.46 6.60
C ILE A 86 -5.85 -8.41 8.00
N VAL A 87 -6.63 -7.37 8.32
CA VAL A 87 -7.23 -7.23 9.64
C VAL A 87 -8.17 -8.38 9.95
N VAL A 88 -9.03 -8.74 9.00
CA VAL A 88 -9.98 -9.84 9.18
C VAL A 88 -9.25 -11.19 9.27
N TYR A 89 -8.27 -11.43 8.40
CA TYR A 89 -7.43 -12.63 8.45
C TYR A 89 -6.75 -12.80 9.81
N ALA A 90 -6.19 -11.73 10.36
CA ALA A 90 -5.54 -11.76 11.67
C ALA A 90 -6.54 -12.01 12.80
N THR A 91 -7.76 -11.47 12.71
CA THR A 91 -8.81 -11.72 13.72
C THR A 91 -9.32 -13.16 13.67
N ASP A 92 -9.33 -13.80 12.51
CA ASP A 92 -9.70 -15.22 12.36
C ASP A 92 -8.63 -16.15 12.96
N LEU A 93 -7.36 -15.76 12.92
CA LEU A 93 -6.29 -16.52 13.57
C LEU A 93 -6.39 -16.52 15.10
N MET A 94 -6.98 -15.47 15.69
CA MET A 94 -7.09 -15.31 17.15
C MET A 94 -8.53 -14.91 17.56
N PRO A 95 -9.48 -15.82 17.49
CA PRO A 95 -10.88 -15.55 17.86
C PRO A 95 -10.99 -15.02 19.30
N GLY A 96 -11.84 -14.02 19.51
CA GLY A 96 -12.07 -13.41 20.82
C GLY A 96 -11.09 -12.31 21.21
N ARG A 97 -10.07 -12.00 20.41
CA ARG A 97 -9.07 -10.94 20.69
C ARG A 97 -9.08 -9.82 19.65
N VAL A 98 -10.23 -9.52 19.05
CA VAL A 98 -10.38 -8.55 17.96
C VAL A 98 -9.79 -7.17 18.29
N GLY A 99 -10.08 -6.64 19.48
CA GLY A 99 -9.57 -5.33 19.90
C GLY A 99 -8.05 -5.29 20.04
N MET A 100 -7.45 -6.36 20.57
CA MET A 100 -5.99 -6.46 20.70
C MET A 100 -5.32 -6.51 19.31
N ILE A 101 -5.86 -7.31 18.40
CA ILE A 101 -5.32 -7.45 17.04
C ILE A 101 -5.45 -6.15 16.27
N ALA A 102 -6.64 -5.53 16.29
CA ALA A 102 -6.84 -4.24 15.64
C ALA A 102 -5.89 -3.17 16.20
N GLY A 103 -5.77 -3.07 17.52
CA GLY A 103 -4.83 -2.14 18.18
C GLY A 103 -3.38 -2.38 17.77
N LEU A 104 -2.95 -3.65 17.71
CA LEU A 104 -1.60 -4.02 17.28
C LEU A 104 -1.34 -3.62 15.81
N PHE A 105 -2.26 -3.98 14.90
CA PHE A 105 -2.09 -3.66 13.48
C PHE A 105 -2.13 -2.15 13.22
N PHE A 106 -3.10 -1.43 13.78
CA PHE A 106 -3.15 0.02 13.66
C PHE A 106 -1.94 0.70 14.30
N GLY A 107 -1.53 0.26 15.50
CA GLY A 107 -0.35 0.78 16.17
C GLY A 107 0.93 0.57 15.36
N LEU A 108 1.15 -0.64 14.85
CA LEU A 108 2.29 -0.93 13.98
C LEU A 108 2.23 -0.15 12.67
N MET A 109 1.07 -0.07 12.03
CA MET A 109 0.91 0.62 10.76
C MET A 109 1.25 2.11 10.89
N PHE A 110 0.68 2.80 11.88
CA PHE A 110 0.95 4.22 12.10
C PHE A 110 2.36 4.45 12.67
N GLY A 111 2.81 3.59 13.60
CA GLY A 111 4.14 3.68 14.20
C GLY A 111 5.25 3.46 13.18
N LEU A 112 5.21 2.34 12.44
CA LEU A 112 6.19 2.04 11.39
C LEU A 112 6.06 3.00 10.21
N GLY A 113 4.85 3.44 9.87
CA GLY A 113 4.62 4.46 8.86
C GLY A 113 5.26 5.80 9.20
N GLY A 114 5.13 6.24 10.45
CA GLY A 114 5.77 7.45 10.95
C GLY A 114 7.30 7.35 10.95
N LEU A 115 7.85 6.25 11.49
CA LEU A 115 9.29 5.99 11.48
C LEU A 115 9.84 5.87 10.04
N GLY A 116 9.12 5.17 9.17
CA GLY A 116 9.48 5.04 7.77
C GLY A 116 9.49 6.39 7.05
N SER A 117 8.49 7.23 7.28
CA SER A 117 8.43 8.57 6.70
C SER A 117 9.59 9.44 7.16
N ALA A 118 9.93 9.40 8.46
CA ALA A 118 11.07 10.14 9.00
C ALA A 118 12.40 9.64 8.42
N PHE A 119 12.57 8.32 8.32
CA PHE A 119 13.76 7.71 7.73
C PHE A 119 13.92 8.05 6.25
N PHE A 120 12.86 7.90 5.47
CA PHE A 120 12.91 8.22 4.04
C PHE A 120 13.03 9.72 3.79
N GLY A 121 12.46 10.58 4.64
CA GLY A 121 12.66 12.02 4.58
C GLY A 121 14.12 12.38 4.80
N TRP A 122 14.73 11.88 5.88
CA TRP A 122 16.15 12.08 6.16
C TRP A 122 17.08 11.54 5.05
N LEU A 123 16.71 10.40 4.45
CA LEU A 123 17.46 9.82 3.35
C LEU A 123 17.31 10.66 2.07
N ALA A 124 16.12 11.20 1.80
CA ALA A 124 15.85 12.08 0.67
C ALA A 124 16.70 13.36 0.71
N ASP A 125 16.85 13.95 1.90
CA ASP A 125 17.68 15.15 2.10
C ASP A 125 19.16 14.89 1.80
N ARG A 126 19.62 13.63 1.88
CA ARG A 126 21.01 13.22 1.64
C ARG A 126 21.26 12.64 0.25
N THR A 127 20.21 12.25 -0.46
CA THR A 127 20.31 11.61 -1.76
C THR A 127 19.48 12.36 -2.80
N SER A 128 18.33 11.80 -3.15
CA SER A 128 17.33 12.45 -3.99
C SER A 128 15.96 11.79 -3.79
N ILE A 129 14.90 12.54 -4.05
CA ILE A 129 13.53 12.04 -4.01
C ILE A 129 13.36 10.88 -5.02
N GLU A 130 13.99 10.98 -6.18
CA GLU A 130 13.92 9.93 -7.21
C GLU A 130 14.56 8.61 -6.73
N PHE A 131 15.69 8.68 -6.02
CA PHE A 131 16.33 7.50 -5.43
C PHE A 131 15.40 6.82 -4.43
N ILE A 132 14.75 7.59 -3.56
CA ILE A 132 13.78 7.06 -2.58
C ILE A 132 12.63 6.37 -3.28
N PHE A 133 12.09 6.95 -4.35
CA PHE A 133 11.01 6.32 -5.12
C PHE A 133 11.44 4.99 -5.74
N ARG A 134 12.66 4.89 -6.27
CA ARG A 134 13.20 3.63 -6.81
C ARG A 134 13.33 2.57 -5.72
N VAL A 135 13.87 2.92 -4.56
CA VAL A 135 14.00 2.00 -3.43
C VAL A 135 12.62 1.57 -2.92
N SER A 136 11.70 2.52 -2.73
CA SER A 136 10.35 2.24 -2.25
C SER A 136 9.53 1.39 -3.22
N ALA A 137 9.78 1.50 -4.53
CA ALA A 137 9.13 0.69 -5.56
C ALA A 137 9.46 -0.82 -5.44
N LEU A 138 10.56 -1.16 -4.75
CA LEU A 138 10.94 -2.56 -4.48
C LEU A 138 10.21 -3.16 -3.27
N LEU A 139 9.67 -2.33 -2.37
CA LEU A 139 9.02 -2.80 -1.14
C LEU A 139 7.86 -3.79 -1.39
N PRO A 140 6.99 -3.62 -2.39
CA PRO A 140 5.94 -4.59 -2.67
C PRO A 140 6.46 -5.99 -3.00
N LEU A 141 7.69 -6.13 -3.48
CA LEU A 141 8.31 -7.44 -3.74
C LEU A 141 8.53 -8.24 -2.46
N MET A 142 8.68 -7.59 -1.31
CA MET A 142 8.71 -8.27 -0.01
C MET A 142 7.39 -9.01 0.27
N GLY A 143 6.32 -8.65 -0.42
CA GLY A 143 5.03 -9.34 -0.39
C GLY A 143 5.09 -10.81 -0.81
N ILE A 144 6.17 -11.27 -1.47
CA ILE A 144 6.40 -12.70 -1.76
C ILE A 144 6.32 -13.53 -0.48
N ILE A 145 6.76 -12.99 0.65
CA ILE A 145 6.71 -13.64 1.97
C ILE A 145 5.27 -13.97 2.38
N THR A 146 4.28 -13.18 1.93
CA THR A 146 2.87 -13.45 2.25
C THR A 146 2.33 -14.72 1.60
N GLY A 147 3.01 -15.26 0.59
CA GLY A 147 2.69 -16.58 0.01
C GLY A 147 2.81 -17.73 1.01
N PHE A 148 3.64 -17.58 2.05
CA PHE A 148 3.81 -18.56 3.12
C PHE A 148 2.75 -18.48 4.23
N LEU A 149 1.81 -17.53 4.16
CA LEU A 149 0.69 -17.44 5.11
C LEU A 149 -0.14 -18.73 5.09
N PRO A 150 -0.50 -19.29 6.27
CA PRO A 150 -1.37 -20.45 6.33
C PRO A 150 -2.76 -20.12 5.78
N ASP A 151 -3.40 -21.13 5.17
CA ASP A 151 -4.77 -21.00 4.68
C ASP A 151 -5.75 -21.29 5.82
N VAL A 152 -6.35 -20.24 6.37
CA VAL A 152 -7.25 -20.34 7.54
C VAL A 152 -8.65 -20.76 7.12
N GLU A 153 -9.06 -20.47 5.89
CA GLU A 153 -10.42 -20.75 5.38
C GLU A 153 -10.62 -22.24 5.05
N ARG A 154 -9.53 -22.97 4.77
CA ARG A 154 -9.57 -24.40 4.44
C ARG A 154 -9.86 -25.30 5.65
N LYS A 155 -9.93 -24.72 6.87
CA LYS A 155 -10.19 -25.46 8.12
C LYS A 155 -11.61 -25.29 8.66
N ARG A 156 -12.50 -24.63 7.94
CA ARG A 156 -13.94 -24.57 8.20
C ARG A 156 -14.70 -25.37 7.15
#